data_77664cbbe20ad5ae11886dc86a0ee52c
#
_entry.id   77664cbbe20ad5ae11886dc86a0ee52c
#
_cell.length_a   1.000
_cell.length_b   1.000
_cell.length_c   1.000
_cell.angle_alpha   90.00
_cell.angle_beta   90.00
_cell.angle_gamma   90.00
#
_symmetry.space_group_name_H-M   'P 1'
#
loop_
_entity.id
_entity.type
_entity.pdbx_description
1 polymer ?
#
loop_
_entity_poly.entity_id
_entity_poly.type
_entity_poly.pdbx_seq_one_letter_code
_entity_poly.pdbx_strand_id
1 'polypeptide(L)'
;MADNAGYSGLIVDWGGVLTTDINSSVRRWADRHAVDLSAYAEIMRSWLGPEAELEAMVNPIHALERGEMEVPHFEEMLAGELSRRTGSAVAAEGLLTRMFDEFEHAHDMNALVRRARDAGIQTALLSNSWGDFYPRDLWEGMFDVVVISGEVGMRKPEPGIFHLTLDRMGLTASACVFVDDLPHNITAAADLGITGVRHVAYDQTLVELQSLFGIDLS
;
A
#
# COMPACT_ATOMS: atom_id res chain seq x y z
N MET A 1 -15.90 -18.48 -28.64
CA MET A 1 -14.63 -18.80 -27.97
C MET A 1 -14.11 -17.48 -27.46
N ALA A 2 -14.20 -17.20 -26.16
CA ALA A 2 -13.58 -16.02 -25.56
C ALA A 2 -12.07 -16.23 -25.72
N ASP A 3 -11.39 -15.28 -26.35
CA ASP A 3 -9.93 -15.21 -26.33
C ASP A 3 -9.50 -15.22 -24.85
N ASN A 4 -8.88 -16.31 -24.46
CA ASN A 4 -8.19 -16.41 -23.18
C ASN A 4 -6.88 -15.63 -23.36
N ALA A 5 -6.98 -14.31 -23.45
CA ALA A 5 -5.85 -13.41 -23.36
C ALA A 5 -5.38 -13.50 -21.90
N GLY A 6 -4.52 -14.48 -21.64
CA GLY A 6 -4.07 -14.82 -20.29
C GLY A 6 -3.37 -13.63 -19.65
N TYR A 7 -3.78 -13.27 -18.45
CA TYR A 7 -3.02 -12.35 -17.62
C TYR A 7 -1.60 -12.89 -17.45
N SER A 8 -0.62 -11.99 -17.47
CA SER A 8 0.81 -12.32 -17.34
C SER A 8 1.52 -11.49 -16.29
N GLY A 9 0.85 -10.47 -15.73
CA GLY A 9 1.37 -9.61 -14.69
C GLY A 9 0.50 -9.59 -13.45
N LEU A 10 1.12 -9.69 -12.27
CA LEU A 10 0.50 -9.51 -10.97
C LEU A 10 1.16 -8.32 -10.26
N ILE A 11 0.40 -7.28 -10.01
CA ILE A 11 0.81 -6.10 -9.25
C ILE A 11 0.15 -6.18 -7.89
N VAL A 12 0.90 -6.01 -6.79
CA VAL A 12 0.34 -6.09 -5.43
C VAL A 12 0.75 -4.87 -4.61
N ASP A 13 -0.15 -4.40 -3.73
CA ASP A 13 0.19 -3.44 -2.69
C ASP A 13 0.95 -4.14 -1.53
N TRP A 14 1.56 -3.33 -0.66
CA TRP A 14 2.23 -3.82 0.55
C TRP A 14 1.32 -3.76 1.77
N GLY A 15 0.85 -2.56 2.12
CA GLY A 15 0.06 -2.32 3.32
C GLY A 15 -1.33 -2.93 3.23
N GLY A 16 -1.72 -3.78 4.20
CA GLY A 16 -3.03 -4.43 4.17
C GLY A 16 -3.19 -5.57 3.16
N VAL A 17 -2.15 -5.85 2.34
CA VAL A 17 -2.11 -6.98 1.40
C VAL A 17 -0.97 -7.94 1.74
N LEU A 18 0.27 -7.46 1.79
CA LEU A 18 1.45 -8.23 2.19
C LEU A 18 1.78 -8.09 3.68
N THR A 19 1.09 -7.19 4.35
CA THR A 19 1.00 -7.11 5.81
C THR A 19 -0.38 -7.55 6.28
N THR A 20 -0.49 -7.88 7.55
CA THR A 20 -1.79 -8.09 8.20
C THR A 20 -2.58 -6.77 8.27
N ASP A 21 -3.82 -6.82 8.76
CA ASP A 21 -4.72 -5.67 8.85
C ASP A 21 -4.05 -4.46 9.54
N ILE A 22 -3.95 -3.36 8.77
CA ILE A 22 -3.32 -2.11 9.22
C ILE A 22 -3.99 -1.55 10.48
N ASN A 23 -5.33 -1.65 10.58
CA ASN A 23 -6.06 -1.12 11.73
C ASN A 23 -5.66 -1.85 13.02
N SER A 24 -5.41 -3.15 12.95
CA SER A 24 -4.94 -3.94 14.09
C SER A 24 -3.53 -3.54 14.50
N SER A 25 -2.63 -3.29 13.55
CA SER A 25 -1.26 -2.82 13.80
C SER A 25 -1.25 -1.43 14.43
N VAL A 26 -2.05 -0.51 13.90
CA VAL A 26 -2.21 0.86 14.45
C VAL A 26 -2.80 0.83 15.87
N ARG A 27 -3.75 -0.07 16.16
CA ARG A 27 -4.28 -0.24 17.54
C ARG A 27 -3.21 -0.72 18.49
N ARG A 28 -2.43 -1.75 18.12
CA ARG A 28 -1.31 -2.24 18.96
C ARG A 28 -0.30 -1.13 19.25
N TRP A 29 0.07 -0.36 18.21
CA TRP A 29 0.94 0.79 18.36
C TRP A 29 0.37 1.82 19.35
N ALA A 30 -0.90 2.20 19.17
CA ALA A 30 -1.56 3.18 20.02
C ALA A 30 -1.58 2.73 21.49
N ASP A 31 -1.96 1.46 21.74
CA ASP A 31 -2.00 0.87 23.09
C ASP A 31 -0.60 0.78 23.72
N ARG A 32 0.41 0.34 22.95
CA ARG A 32 1.78 0.12 23.46
C ARG A 32 2.52 1.42 23.75
N HIS A 33 2.24 2.47 22.97
CA HIS A 33 2.93 3.75 23.05
C HIS A 33 2.08 4.87 23.67
N ALA A 34 0.95 4.52 24.28
CA ALA A 34 0.01 5.45 24.89
C ALA A 34 -0.43 6.61 23.95
N VAL A 35 -0.63 6.31 22.69
CA VAL A 35 -1.17 7.23 21.70
C VAL A 35 -2.70 7.16 21.74
N ASP A 36 -3.36 8.31 21.76
CA ASP A 36 -4.83 8.36 21.68
C ASP A 36 -5.30 7.98 20.27
N LEU A 37 -5.87 6.77 20.14
CA LEU A 37 -6.35 6.24 18.89
C LEU A 37 -7.49 7.09 18.26
N SER A 38 -8.33 7.71 19.10
CA SER A 38 -9.43 8.55 18.60
C SER A 38 -8.88 9.83 18.01
N ALA A 39 -7.93 10.47 18.67
CA ALA A 39 -7.24 11.65 18.17
C ALA A 39 -6.48 11.34 16.86
N TYR A 40 -5.77 10.20 16.81
CA TYR A 40 -5.11 9.73 15.58
C TYR A 40 -6.11 9.54 14.42
N ALA A 41 -7.21 8.83 14.68
CA ALA A 41 -8.23 8.59 13.65
C ALA A 41 -8.90 9.89 13.16
N GLU A 42 -9.06 10.89 14.02
CA GLU A 42 -9.57 12.20 13.63
C GLU A 42 -8.56 12.96 12.75
N ILE A 43 -7.27 12.90 13.09
CA ILE A 43 -6.19 13.49 12.27
C ILE A 43 -6.18 12.84 10.90
N MET A 44 -6.17 11.51 10.83
CA MET A 44 -6.18 10.79 9.56
C MET A 44 -7.41 11.12 8.72
N ARG A 45 -8.59 11.22 9.32
CA ARG A 45 -9.80 11.65 8.60
C ARG A 45 -9.71 13.09 8.09
N SER A 46 -9.10 14.00 8.85
CA SER A 46 -8.91 15.39 8.40
C SER A 46 -7.87 15.50 7.28
N TRP A 47 -6.85 14.65 7.27
CA TRP A 47 -5.79 14.66 6.26
C TRP A 47 -6.09 13.81 5.02
N LEU A 48 -6.97 12.80 5.11
CA LEU A 48 -7.35 11.91 4.01
C LEU A 48 -8.80 12.12 3.53
N GLY A 49 -9.58 12.97 4.22
CA GLY A 49 -10.98 13.19 3.88
C GLY A 49 -11.15 14.09 2.64
N PRO A 50 -12.35 14.10 2.04
CA PRO A 50 -12.66 14.92 0.87
C PRO A 50 -12.45 16.44 1.08
N GLU A 51 -12.57 16.91 2.32
CA GLU A 51 -12.37 18.32 2.67
C GLU A 51 -10.88 18.71 2.64
N ALA A 52 -9.97 17.75 2.83
CA ALA A 52 -8.53 17.98 2.74
C ALA A 52 -8.07 18.41 1.34
N GLU A 53 -8.79 18.01 0.29
CA GLU A 53 -8.50 18.41 -1.09
C GLU A 53 -8.90 19.88 -1.36
N LEU A 54 -9.87 20.42 -0.63
CA LEU A 54 -10.37 21.79 -0.82
C LEU A 54 -9.52 22.84 -0.08
N GLU A 55 -8.85 22.47 1.00
CA GLU A 55 -7.98 23.33 1.79
C GLU A 55 -6.49 23.15 1.47
N ALA A 56 -6.15 22.19 0.62
CA ALA A 56 -4.80 21.68 0.46
C ALA A 56 -3.91 22.58 -0.38
N MET A 57 -3.20 23.45 0.28
CA MET A 57 -1.90 23.86 -0.27
C MET A 57 -0.85 22.72 -0.15
N VAL A 58 -0.91 21.87 0.86
CA VAL A 58 -0.13 20.60 0.94
C VAL A 58 -0.80 19.64 1.91
N ASN A 59 -1.33 18.52 1.42
CA ASN A 59 -1.73 17.41 2.27
C ASN A 59 -0.47 16.68 2.80
N PRO A 60 -0.22 16.64 4.13
CA PRO A 60 1.03 16.11 4.66
C PRO A 60 1.24 14.62 4.35
N ILE A 61 0.15 13.83 4.28
CA ILE A 61 0.25 12.40 3.92
C ILE A 61 0.64 12.27 2.45
N HIS A 62 -0.02 13.02 1.54
CA HIS A 62 0.29 12.97 0.13
C HIS A 62 1.71 13.46 -0.17
N ALA A 63 2.18 14.49 0.54
CA ALA A 63 3.56 14.98 0.42
C ALA A 63 4.57 13.93 0.91
N LEU A 64 4.27 13.25 2.03
CA LEU A 64 5.09 12.16 2.54
C LEU A 64 5.13 10.98 1.54
N GLU A 65 3.96 10.57 1.03
CA GLU A 65 3.85 9.48 0.06
C GLU A 65 4.59 9.75 -1.24
N ARG A 66 4.69 11.01 -1.69
CA ARG A 66 5.49 11.38 -2.87
C ARG A 66 6.97 11.63 -2.57
N GLY A 67 7.41 11.53 -1.30
CA GLY A 67 8.76 11.89 -0.91
C GLY A 67 9.06 13.40 -0.97
N GLU A 68 8.03 14.23 -1.01
CA GLU A 68 8.10 15.70 -0.97
C GLU A 68 8.28 16.22 0.48
N MET A 69 8.05 15.35 1.46
CA MET A 69 8.21 15.62 2.89
C MET A 69 9.09 14.54 3.53
N GLU A 70 10.07 14.95 4.31
CA GLU A 70 10.92 14.04 5.09
C GLU A 70 10.18 13.45 6.28
N VAL A 71 10.48 12.19 6.61
CA VAL A 71 9.85 11.47 7.73
C VAL A 71 9.91 12.25 9.05
N PRO A 72 11.06 12.81 9.50
CA PRO A 72 11.12 13.56 10.75
C PRO A 72 10.17 14.75 10.79
N HIS A 73 10.00 15.47 9.68
CA HIS A 73 9.08 16.61 9.61
C HIS A 73 7.61 16.17 9.72
N PHE A 74 7.25 15.06 9.05
CA PHE A 74 5.91 14.47 9.21
C PHE A 74 5.66 14.00 10.65
N GLU A 75 6.65 13.36 11.28
CA GLU A 75 6.57 12.95 12.69
C GLU A 75 6.34 14.13 13.64
N GLU A 76 7.04 15.26 13.41
CA GLU A 76 6.83 16.50 14.17
C GLU A 76 5.39 17.03 14.01
N MET A 77 4.86 17.06 12.79
CA MET A 77 3.50 17.51 12.51
C MET A 77 2.47 16.59 13.18
N LEU A 78 2.61 15.28 13.03
CA LEU A 78 1.69 14.31 13.62
C LEU A 78 1.72 14.34 15.14
N ALA A 79 2.90 14.36 15.74
CA ALA A 79 3.07 14.44 17.19
C ALA A 79 2.54 15.76 17.75
N GLY A 80 2.78 16.87 17.06
CA GLY A 80 2.23 18.20 17.41
C GLY A 80 0.71 18.21 17.40
N GLU A 81 0.09 17.63 16.37
CA GLU A 81 -1.36 17.56 16.25
C GLU A 81 -1.99 16.64 17.31
N LEU A 82 -1.36 15.48 17.56
CA LEU A 82 -1.74 14.59 18.67
C LEU A 82 -1.66 15.29 20.02
N SER A 83 -0.54 15.97 20.30
CA SER A 83 -0.33 16.70 21.55
C SER A 83 -1.36 17.81 21.74
N ARG A 84 -1.67 18.55 20.68
CA ARG A 84 -2.67 19.63 20.72
C ARG A 84 -4.08 19.10 21.03
N ARG A 85 -4.47 17.96 20.46
CA ARG A 85 -5.81 17.36 20.66
C ARG A 85 -5.97 16.71 22.01
N THR A 86 -4.93 16.06 22.52
CA THR A 86 -5.01 15.29 23.76
C THR A 86 -4.62 16.11 25.00
N GLY A 87 -3.92 17.23 24.83
CA GLY A 87 -3.33 18.00 25.93
C GLY A 87 -2.11 17.32 26.57
N SER A 88 -1.63 16.22 26.00
CA SER A 88 -0.47 15.44 26.49
C SER A 88 0.64 15.46 25.45
N ALA A 89 1.89 15.64 25.89
CA ALA A 89 3.02 15.65 24.97
C ALA A 89 3.25 14.28 24.33
N VAL A 90 3.33 14.23 23.00
CA VAL A 90 3.68 13.04 22.21
C VAL A 90 5.06 13.27 21.62
N ALA A 91 5.98 12.30 21.81
CA ALA A 91 7.32 12.37 21.25
C ALA A 91 7.29 12.12 19.74
N ALA A 92 7.85 13.07 18.98
CA ALA A 92 7.90 12.96 17.52
C ALA A 92 8.93 11.93 17.05
N GLU A 93 10.15 12.02 17.57
CA GLU A 93 11.28 11.19 17.14
C GLU A 93 10.92 9.69 17.13
N GLY A 94 11.02 9.06 15.96
CA GLY A 94 10.74 7.64 15.76
C GLY A 94 9.27 7.25 15.90
N LEU A 95 8.33 8.18 15.77
CA LEU A 95 6.90 7.92 15.91
C LEU A 95 6.41 6.92 14.85
N LEU A 96 6.85 7.09 13.59
CA LEU A 96 6.54 6.16 12.51
C LEU A 96 7.31 4.84 12.65
N THR A 97 8.58 4.86 13.06
CA THR A 97 9.33 3.62 13.35
C THR A 97 8.56 2.75 14.32
N ARG A 98 8.15 3.31 15.47
CA ARG A 98 7.35 2.58 16.46
C ARG A 98 6.01 2.08 15.91
N MET A 99 5.40 2.80 14.96
CA MET A 99 4.16 2.37 14.32
C MET A 99 4.41 1.20 13.36
N PHE A 100 5.43 1.29 12.51
CA PHE A 100 5.76 0.23 11.55
C PHE A 100 6.35 -1.03 12.20
N ASP A 101 6.97 -0.93 13.39
CA ASP A 101 7.40 -2.08 14.19
C ASP A 101 6.23 -3.00 14.61
N GLU A 102 4.99 -2.49 14.59
CA GLU A 102 3.79 -3.27 14.88
C GLU A 102 3.18 -3.93 13.63
N PHE A 103 3.73 -3.69 12.45
CA PHE A 103 3.23 -4.30 11.22
C PHE A 103 3.74 -5.72 11.10
N GLU A 104 2.82 -6.65 10.96
CA GLU A 104 3.11 -8.08 10.80
C GLU A 104 2.97 -8.49 9.33
N HIS A 105 3.80 -9.43 8.88
CA HIS A 105 3.74 -9.93 7.50
C HIS A 105 2.59 -10.91 7.31
N ALA A 106 1.83 -10.76 6.24
CA ALA A 106 0.84 -11.74 5.77
C ALA A 106 1.59 -12.88 5.04
N HIS A 107 2.07 -13.88 5.80
CA HIS A 107 2.94 -14.93 5.28
C HIS A 107 2.33 -15.71 4.11
N ASP A 108 1.03 -15.96 4.14
CA ASP A 108 0.25 -16.64 3.12
C ASP A 108 0.16 -15.81 1.82
N MET A 109 -0.10 -14.50 1.90
CA MET A 109 -0.09 -13.60 0.75
C MET A 109 1.31 -13.46 0.15
N ASN A 110 2.35 -13.33 0.99
CA ASN A 110 3.73 -13.29 0.53
C ASN A 110 4.12 -14.60 -0.19
N ALA A 111 3.69 -15.75 0.34
CA ALA A 111 3.89 -17.05 -0.31
C ALA A 111 3.12 -17.16 -1.63
N LEU A 112 1.88 -16.61 -1.70
CA LEU A 112 1.08 -16.58 -2.92
C LEU A 112 1.79 -15.83 -4.06
N VAL A 113 2.36 -14.66 -3.77
CA VAL A 113 3.09 -13.87 -4.77
C VAL A 113 4.32 -14.64 -5.28
N ARG A 114 5.06 -15.34 -4.39
CA ARG A 114 6.18 -16.19 -4.79
C ARG A 114 5.73 -17.33 -5.72
N ARG A 115 4.63 -18.03 -5.36
CA ARG A 115 4.07 -19.09 -6.23
C ARG A 115 3.63 -18.57 -7.59
N ALA A 116 3.03 -17.39 -7.64
CA ALA A 116 2.66 -16.74 -8.90
C ALA A 116 3.91 -16.49 -9.77
N ARG A 117 4.98 -15.97 -9.18
CA ARG A 117 6.26 -15.75 -9.88
C ARG A 117 6.88 -17.07 -10.34
N ASP A 118 6.91 -18.08 -9.49
CA ASP A 118 7.46 -19.41 -9.82
C ASP A 118 6.66 -20.09 -10.95
N ALA A 119 5.37 -19.78 -11.06
CA ALA A 119 4.50 -20.21 -12.17
C ALA A 119 4.69 -19.39 -13.46
N GLY A 120 5.61 -18.44 -13.48
CA GLY A 120 5.96 -17.63 -14.66
C GLY A 120 5.14 -16.35 -14.83
N ILE A 121 4.36 -15.95 -13.83
CA ILE A 121 3.68 -14.64 -13.81
C ILE A 121 4.70 -13.58 -13.40
N GLN A 122 4.82 -12.51 -14.16
CA GLN A 122 5.66 -11.38 -13.78
C GLN A 122 5.03 -10.64 -12.60
N THR A 123 5.80 -10.41 -11.55
CA THR A 123 5.31 -9.84 -10.29
C THR A 123 5.87 -8.45 -10.04
N ALA A 124 5.02 -7.55 -9.56
CA ALA A 124 5.41 -6.21 -9.17
C ALA A 124 4.85 -5.82 -7.80
N LEU A 125 5.64 -5.09 -7.02
CA LEU A 125 5.17 -4.32 -5.87
C LEU A 125 4.84 -2.90 -6.32
N LEU A 126 3.68 -2.38 -5.91
CA LEU A 126 3.27 -0.99 -6.10
C LEU A 126 2.72 -0.43 -4.78
N SER A 127 3.53 0.31 -4.04
CA SER A 127 3.21 0.76 -2.68
C SER A 127 3.30 2.27 -2.49
N ASN A 128 2.32 2.84 -1.78
CA ASN A 128 2.44 4.18 -1.23
C ASN A 128 3.26 4.12 0.07
N SER A 129 4.36 4.90 0.14
CA SER A 129 5.29 4.83 1.25
C SER A 129 5.12 5.98 2.24
N TRP A 130 5.33 5.68 3.52
CA TRP A 130 5.48 6.66 4.59
C TRP A 130 6.91 6.67 5.14
N GLY A 131 7.90 6.52 4.24
CA GLY A 131 9.32 6.32 4.53
C GLY A 131 9.81 4.95 4.10
N ASP A 132 11.07 4.61 4.41
CA ASP A 132 11.67 3.32 4.05
C ASP A 132 11.62 2.33 5.25
N PHE A 133 10.43 1.84 5.56
CA PHE A 133 10.19 0.84 6.61
C PHE A 133 9.94 -0.56 6.03
N TYR A 134 10.35 -0.81 4.81
CA TYR A 134 10.07 -2.04 4.10
C TYR A 134 11.06 -3.17 4.45
N PRO A 135 10.59 -4.41 4.60
CA PRO A 135 11.43 -5.58 4.84
C PRO A 135 12.03 -6.10 3.51
N ARG A 136 12.92 -5.32 2.89
CA ARG A 136 13.44 -5.58 1.53
C ARG A 136 14.13 -6.94 1.40
N ASP A 137 14.75 -7.43 2.44
CA ASP A 137 15.37 -8.77 2.51
C ASP A 137 14.36 -9.91 2.37
N LEU A 138 13.11 -9.71 2.79
CA LEU A 138 12.04 -10.69 2.56
C LEU A 138 11.54 -10.74 1.12
N TRP A 139 11.89 -9.76 0.29
CA TRP A 139 11.44 -9.65 -1.09
C TRP A 139 12.37 -10.30 -2.10
N GLU A 140 13.51 -10.83 -1.68
CA GLU A 140 14.44 -11.53 -2.56
C GLU A 140 13.72 -12.68 -3.31
N GLY A 141 13.81 -12.64 -4.63
CA GLY A 141 13.13 -13.62 -5.50
C GLY A 141 11.59 -13.52 -5.51
N MET A 142 11.00 -12.43 -5.01
CA MET A 142 9.55 -12.27 -4.94
C MET A 142 8.99 -11.32 -6.02
N PHE A 143 9.74 -10.29 -6.39
CA PHE A 143 9.32 -9.29 -7.36
C PHE A 143 10.31 -9.13 -8.50
N ASP A 144 9.79 -8.95 -9.72
CA ASP A 144 10.57 -8.54 -10.90
C ASP A 144 10.67 -7.02 -10.96
N VAL A 145 9.66 -6.32 -10.46
CA VAL A 145 9.58 -4.85 -10.42
C VAL A 145 9.15 -4.39 -9.02
N VAL A 146 9.81 -3.33 -8.52
CA VAL A 146 9.41 -2.65 -7.28
C VAL A 146 9.22 -1.17 -7.57
N VAL A 147 8.03 -0.65 -7.24
CA VAL A 147 7.68 0.76 -7.35
C VAL A 147 7.18 1.24 -5.99
N ILE A 148 7.94 2.15 -5.39
CA ILE A 148 7.63 2.78 -4.11
C ILE A 148 7.41 4.27 -4.36
N SER A 149 6.27 4.79 -3.95
CA SER A 149 5.80 6.14 -4.28
C SER A 149 6.81 7.24 -3.93
N GLY A 150 7.41 7.18 -2.75
CA GLY A 150 8.42 8.16 -2.30
C GLY A 150 9.72 8.14 -3.10
N GLU A 151 10.03 7.03 -3.80
CA GLU A 151 11.21 6.93 -4.66
C GLU A 151 10.98 7.49 -6.06
N VAL A 152 9.71 7.61 -6.48
CA VAL A 152 9.34 7.98 -7.86
C VAL A 152 8.58 9.31 -7.95
N GLY A 153 8.27 9.95 -6.82
CA GLY A 153 7.58 11.24 -6.78
C GLY A 153 6.10 11.18 -7.21
N MET A 154 5.49 10.00 -7.18
CA MET A 154 4.09 9.77 -7.58
C MET A 154 3.44 8.80 -6.61
N ARG A 155 2.11 8.86 -6.45
CA ARG A 155 1.38 7.99 -5.52
C ARG A 155 0.11 7.40 -6.15
N LYS A 156 -0.37 6.28 -5.63
CA LYS A 156 -1.74 5.82 -5.91
C LYS A 156 -2.74 6.79 -5.25
N PRO A 157 -3.88 7.11 -5.84
CA PRO A 157 -4.42 6.59 -7.11
C PRO A 157 -4.06 7.40 -8.36
N GLU A 158 -2.98 8.16 -8.38
CA GLU A 158 -2.57 8.95 -9.55
C GLU A 158 -2.23 8.03 -10.75
N PRO A 159 -2.74 8.32 -11.97
CA PRO A 159 -2.49 7.47 -13.13
C PRO A 159 -1.00 7.24 -13.45
N GLY A 160 -0.17 8.26 -13.16
CA GLY A 160 1.26 8.24 -13.48
C GLY A 160 2.01 7.06 -12.86
N ILE A 161 1.70 6.68 -11.60
CA ILE A 161 2.41 5.59 -10.93
C ILE A 161 2.04 4.21 -11.51
N PHE A 162 0.79 4.04 -11.96
CA PHE A 162 0.35 2.81 -12.63
C PHE A 162 1.02 2.67 -13.99
N HIS A 163 1.07 3.75 -14.79
CA HIS A 163 1.78 3.77 -16.07
C HIS A 163 3.26 3.44 -15.89
N LEU A 164 3.93 4.07 -14.92
CA LEU A 164 5.33 3.76 -14.62
C LEU A 164 5.52 2.28 -14.26
N THR A 165 4.61 1.70 -13.49
CA THR A 165 4.67 0.28 -13.11
C THR A 165 4.54 -0.62 -14.34
N LEU A 166 3.55 -0.35 -15.20
CA LEU A 166 3.34 -1.09 -16.45
C LEU A 166 4.55 -0.97 -17.40
N ASP A 167 5.10 0.25 -17.53
CA ASP A 167 6.28 0.49 -18.36
C ASP A 167 7.50 -0.31 -17.86
N ARG A 168 7.73 -0.34 -16.53
CA ARG A 168 8.83 -1.14 -15.94
C ARG A 168 8.61 -2.64 -16.10
N MET A 169 7.37 -3.09 -16.08
CA MET A 169 7.01 -4.49 -16.36
C MET A 169 7.08 -4.82 -17.87
N GLY A 170 6.98 -3.83 -18.73
CA GLY A 170 6.87 -4.06 -20.19
C GLY A 170 5.55 -4.73 -20.58
N LEU A 171 4.49 -4.56 -19.80
CA LEU A 171 3.18 -5.18 -20.00
C LEU A 171 2.10 -4.12 -20.29
N THR A 172 1.05 -4.55 -21.00
CA THR A 172 -0.15 -3.73 -21.16
C THR A 172 -1.05 -3.83 -19.94
N ALA A 173 -1.87 -2.79 -19.69
CA ALA A 173 -2.82 -2.78 -18.58
C ALA A 173 -3.75 -4.01 -18.59
N SER A 174 -4.26 -4.39 -19.77
CA SER A 174 -5.16 -5.55 -19.95
C SER A 174 -4.50 -6.91 -19.67
N ALA A 175 -3.17 -6.97 -19.60
CA ALA A 175 -2.43 -8.18 -19.27
C ALA A 175 -2.11 -8.27 -17.75
N CYS A 176 -2.50 -7.27 -16.95
CA CYS A 176 -2.15 -7.17 -15.55
C CYS A 176 -3.38 -7.28 -14.63
N VAL A 177 -3.15 -7.92 -13.48
CA VAL A 177 -4.06 -7.93 -12.33
C VAL A 177 -3.41 -7.11 -11.21
N PHE A 178 -4.19 -6.24 -10.57
CA PHE A 178 -3.75 -5.41 -9.43
C PHE A 178 -4.52 -5.78 -8.16
N VAL A 179 -3.81 -6.10 -7.10
CA VAL A 179 -4.36 -6.44 -5.79
C VAL A 179 -4.07 -5.33 -4.78
N ASP A 180 -5.11 -4.75 -4.20
CA ASP A 180 -5.01 -3.65 -3.22
C ASP A 180 -6.23 -3.71 -2.28
N ASP A 181 -6.12 -3.29 -1.04
CA ASP A 181 -7.21 -3.30 -0.07
C ASP A 181 -8.12 -2.06 -0.18
N LEU A 182 -7.61 -0.97 -0.77
CA LEU A 182 -8.30 0.31 -0.89
C LEU A 182 -9.15 0.42 -2.17
N PRO A 183 -10.49 0.59 -2.06
CA PRO A 183 -11.38 0.62 -3.22
C PRO A 183 -11.03 1.68 -4.26
N HIS A 184 -10.55 2.86 -3.84
CA HIS A 184 -10.21 3.94 -4.76
C HIS A 184 -8.98 3.63 -5.61
N ASN A 185 -8.01 2.86 -5.10
CA ASN A 185 -6.86 2.38 -5.87
C ASN A 185 -7.31 1.35 -6.93
N ILE A 186 -8.21 0.43 -6.54
CA ILE A 186 -8.80 -0.54 -7.47
C ILE A 186 -9.57 0.16 -8.59
N THR A 187 -10.38 1.18 -8.24
CA THR A 187 -11.10 1.97 -9.25
C THR A 187 -10.16 2.65 -10.23
N ALA A 188 -9.11 3.32 -9.73
CA ALA A 188 -8.14 4.00 -10.57
C ALA A 188 -7.38 3.04 -11.50
N ALA A 189 -7.02 1.85 -11.03
CA ALA A 189 -6.41 0.82 -11.86
C ALA A 189 -7.38 0.33 -12.96
N ALA A 190 -8.65 0.12 -12.62
CA ALA A 190 -9.68 -0.29 -13.58
C ALA A 190 -9.94 0.77 -14.66
N ASP A 191 -9.92 2.04 -14.33
CA ASP A 191 -10.06 3.17 -15.27
C ASP A 191 -8.92 3.18 -16.31
N LEU A 192 -7.78 2.59 -15.98
CA LEU A 192 -6.62 2.41 -16.88
C LEU A 192 -6.64 1.06 -17.63
N GLY A 193 -7.64 0.22 -17.39
CA GLY A 193 -7.77 -1.10 -18.02
C GLY A 193 -7.02 -2.23 -17.33
N ILE A 194 -6.51 -2.01 -16.10
CA ILE A 194 -5.92 -3.05 -15.24
C ILE A 194 -7.07 -3.77 -14.53
N THR A 195 -7.04 -5.10 -14.49
CA THR A 195 -8.05 -5.85 -13.73
C THR A 195 -7.76 -5.74 -12.24
N GLY A 196 -8.70 -5.15 -11.48
CA GLY A 196 -8.57 -4.97 -10.04
C GLY A 196 -9.14 -6.13 -9.23
N VAL A 197 -8.40 -6.59 -8.24
CA VAL A 197 -8.86 -7.53 -7.19
C VAL A 197 -8.75 -6.82 -5.85
N ARG A 198 -9.88 -6.57 -5.21
CA ARG A 198 -9.87 -5.97 -3.87
C ARG A 198 -9.52 -7.01 -2.83
N HIS A 199 -8.39 -6.84 -2.16
CA HIS A 199 -8.00 -7.70 -1.05
C HIS A 199 -8.89 -7.44 0.18
N VAL A 200 -9.48 -8.51 0.70
CA VAL A 200 -10.24 -8.51 1.96
C VAL A 200 -9.75 -9.62 2.87
N ALA A 201 -9.43 -10.78 2.28
CA ALA A 201 -8.90 -11.94 2.97
C ALA A 201 -8.14 -12.83 1.97
N TYR A 202 -7.16 -13.57 2.48
CA TYR A 202 -6.32 -14.48 1.69
C TYR A 202 -7.12 -15.45 0.82
N ASP A 203 -8.04 -16.20 1.42
CA ASP A 203 -8.79 -17.25 0.70
C ASP A 203 -9.59 -16.69 -0.49
N GLN A 204 -10.18 -15.51 -0.33
CA GLN A 204 -10.91 -14.85 -1.41
C GLN A 204 -9.96 -14.42 -2.52
N THR A 205 -8.86 -13.77 -2.18
CA THR A 205 -7.86 -13.31 -3.15
C THR A 205 -7.23 -14.49 -3.90
N LEU A 206 -6.91 -15.57 -3.20
CA LEU A 206 -6.38 -16.80 -3.81
C LEU A 206 -7.33 -17.33 -4.89
N VAL A 207 -8.63 -17.50 -4.57
CA VAL A 207 -9.65 -18.02 -5.52
C VAL A 207 -9.79 -17.11 -6.73
N GLU A 208 -9.83 -15.79 -6.53
CA GLU A 208 -9.93 -14.83 -7.64
C GLU A 208 -8.70 -14.88 -8.55
N LEU A 209 -7.48 -14.89 -7.98
CA LEU A 209 -6.25 -14.96 -8.75
C LEU A 209 -6.10 -16.29 -9.51
N GLN A 210 -6.43 -17.42 -8.88
CA GLN A 210 -6.45 -18.73 -9.57
C GLN A 210 -7.42 -18.73 -10.76
N SER A 211 -8.60 -18.12 -10.59
CA SER A 211 -9.58 -18.00 -11.67
C SER A 211 -9.09 -17.13 -12.83
N LEU A 212 -8.45 -15.98 -12.51
CA LEU A 212 -7.97 -15.02 -13.52
C LEU A 212 -6.77 -15.58 -14.28
N PHE A 213 -5.81 -16.16 -13.59
CA PHE A 213 -4.59 -16.71 -14.20
C PHE A 213 -4.79 -18.12 -14.79
N GLY A 214 -5.84 -18.83 -14.41
CA GLY A 214 -6.10 -20.20 -14.87
C GLY A 214 -5.09 -21.22 -14.35
N ILE A 215 -4.45 -20.97 -13.21
CA ILE A 215 -3.40 -21.82 -12.60
C ILE A 215 -3.70 -22.06 -11.12
N ASP A 216 -3.17 -23.14 -10.58
CA ASP A 216 -3.21 -23.42 -9.15
C ASP A 216 -2.11 -22.61 -8.44
N LEU A 217 -2.52 -21.81 -7.45
CA LEU A 217 -1.65 -20.98 -6.61
C LEU A 217 -1.75 -21.37 -5.12
N SER A 218 -2.34 -22.54 -4.81
CA SER A 218 -2.47 -23.02 -3.43
C SER A 218 -1.17 -23.56 -2.80
#